data_7ad76eaa73733714689ba04612d2a948
#
_entry.id   7ad76eaa73733714689ba04612d2a948
#
_cell.length_a   1.000
_cell.length_b   1.000
_cell.length_c   1.000
_cell.angle_alpha   90.00
_cell.angle_beta   90.00
_cell.angle_gamma   90.00
#
_symmetry.space_group_name_H-M   'P 1'
#
loop_
_entity.id
_entity.type
_entity.pdbx_description
1 polymer ?
#
loop_
_entity_poly.entity_id
_entity_poly.type
_entity_poly.pdbx_seq_one_letter_code
_entity_poly.pdbx_strand_id
1 'polypeptide(L)'
;MRAIIETVFDIFYLVTVLTLGIRMIRGSKDNTQFRLFGLMAVVLGAGDSFHLVPRALALCTTGLESYAVPLGLGKWITSVTMTVFYVLLYYVWRKRYQIEGQKDLTIAVYALSAVRVVLCMMPQNQWLTNHTPLTWGILRNIPFALLGLLIIVLFYRSAKEHKDQAFRWMWLTIVLSFGFYLPVVLWADVNPLIGMLMIPKTCAYVWTVLIGYNAMKAENGKNT
;
A
#
# COMPACT_ATOMS: atom_id res chain seq x y z
N MET A 1 -22.35 -13.98 -8.21
CA MET A 1 -22.15 -13.85 -6.73
C MET A 1 -20.74 -13.32 -6.37
N ARG A 2 -19.65 -13.93 -6.87
CA ARG A 2 -18.26 -13.47 -6.62
C ARG A 2 -18.03 -12.00 -7.01
N ALA A 3 -18.42 -11.57 -8.20
CA ALA A 3 -18.27 -10.20 -8.69
C ALA A 3 -18.88 -9.15 -7.75
N ILE A 4 -20.09 -9.43 -7.24
CA ILE A 4 -20.80 -8.54 -6.33
C ILE A 4 -20.04 -8.42 -5.00
N ILE A 5 -19.57 -9.55 -4.45
CA ILE A 5 -18.82 -9.57 -3.19
C ILE A 5 -17.51 -8.78 -3.32
N GLU A 6 -16.75 -9.01 -4.39
CA GLU A 6 -15.51 -8.27 -4.66
C GLU A 6 -15.79 -6.76 -4.81
N THR A 7 -16.80 -6.38 -5.60
CA THR A 7 -17.15 -4.96 -5.81
C THR A 7 -17.57 -4.27 -4.52
N VAL A 8 -18.43 -4.91 -3.71
CA VAL A 8 -18.87 -4.34 -2.42
C VAL A 8 -17.68 -4.17 -1.46
N PHE A 9 -16.80 -5.17 -1.42
CA PHE A 9 -15.59 -5.11 -0.61
C PHE A 9 -14.67 -3.96 -1.05
N ASP A 10 -14.42 -3.81 -2.35
CA ASP A 10 -13.57 -2.77 -2.92
C ASP A 10 -14.12 -1.36 -2.62
N ILE A 11 -15.44 -1.15 -2.75
CA ILE A 11 -16.09 0.11 -2.41
C ILE A 11 -15.93 0.41 -0.91
N PHE A 12 -16.21 -0.57 -0.05
CA PHE A 12 -16.07 -0.41 1.40
C PHE A 12 -14.63 -0.07 1.79
N TYR A 13 -13.65 -0.75 1.20
CA TYR A 13 -12.23 -0.48 1.38
C TYR A 13 -11.88 0.95 1.02
N LEU A 14 -12.19 1.37 -0.22
CA LEU A 14 -11.84 2.71 -0.71
C LEU A 14 -12.47 3.81 0.13
N VAL A 15 -13.77 3.69 0.45
CA VAL A 15 -14.49 4.64 1.29
C VAL A 15 -13.86 4.72 2.68
N THR A 16 -13.52 3.57 3.28
CA THR A 16 -12.91 3.52 4.61
C THR A 16 -11.55 4.20 4.63
N VAL A 17 -10.65 3.82 3.73
CA VAL A 17 -9.27 4.31 3.71
C VAL A 17 -9.22 5.80 3.39
N LEU A 18 -9.98 6.27 2.38
CA LEU A 18 -10.04 7.69 2.03
C LEU A 18 -10.67 8.53 3.15
N THR A 19 -11.77 8.06 3.75
CA THR A 19 -12.41 8.78 4.86
C THR A 19 -11.48 8.90 6.06
N LEU A 20 -10.81 7.82 6.46
CA LEU A 20 -9.85 7.84 7.57
C LEU A 20 -8.65 8.73 7.24
N GLY A 21 -8.12 8.65 6.03
CA GLY A 21 -7.02 9.49 5.56
C GLY A 21 -7.35 10.99 5.63
N ILE A 22 -8.52 11.39 5.11
CA ILE A 22 -8.99 12.78 5.16
C ILE A 22 -9.22 13.23 6.61
N ARG A 23 -9.84 12.38 7.44
CA ARG A 23 -10.03 12.68 8.87
C ARG A 23 -8.70 12.87 9.60
N MET A 24 -7.68 12.08 9.27
CA MET A 24 -6.35 12.23 9.85
C MET A 24 -5.67 13.53 9.43
N ILE A 25 -5.76 13.91 8.14
CA ILE A 25 -5.22 15.19 7.66
C ILE A 25 -5.88 16.37 8.38
N ARG A 26 -7.22 16.35 8.49
CA ARG A 26 -7.97 17.43 9.13
C ARG A 26 -7.82 17.45 10.65
N GLY A 27 -7.69 16.29 11.28
CA GLY A 27 -7.59 16.13 12.73
C GLY A 27 -6.17 16.13 13.28
N SER A 28 -5.16 16.34 12.44
CA SER A 28 -3.74 16.24 12.83
C SER A 28 -3.28 17.35 13.80
N LYS A 29 -4.02 18.46 13.94
CA LYS A 29 -3.71 19.57 14.88
C LYS A 29 -2.21 19.93 14.85
N ASP A 30 -1.66 20.19 13.66
CA ASP A 30 -0.25 20.50 13.40
C ASP A 30 0.77 19.36 13.68
N ASN A 31 0.32 18.19 14.10
CA ASN A 31 1.18 17.02 14.22
C ASN A 31 1.52 16.45 12.83
N THR A 32 2.74 16.75 12.38
CA THR A 32 3.25 16.32 11.06
C THR A 32 3.19 14.81 10.86
N GLN A 33 3.37 14.00 11.92
CA GLN A 33 3.29 12.54 11.83
C GLN A 33 1.91 12.10 11.34
N PHE A 34 0.83 12.59 11.96
CA PHE A 34 -0.54 12.19 11.59
C PHE A 34 -0.99 12.78 10.27
N ARG A 35 -0.48 13.98 9.93
CA ARG A 35 -0.71 14.56 8.61
C ARG A 35 -0.08 13.71 7.50
N LEU A 36 1.17 13.27 7.67
CA LEU A 36 1.84 12.36 6.75
C LEU A 36 1.12 11.00 6.66
N PHE A 37 0.66 10.49 7.81
CA PHE A 37 -0.08 9.23 7.84
C PHE A 37 -1.41 9.33 7.09
N GLY A 38 -2.12 10.42 7.28
CA GLY A 38 -3.36 10.70 6.52
C GLY A 38 -3.11 10.84 5.02
N LEU A 39 -2.04 11.55 4.63
CA LEU A 39 -1.63 11.66 3.24
C LEU A 39 -1.29 10.29 2.63
N MET A 40 -0.55 9.46 3.38
CA MET A 40 -0.24 8.09 2.99
C MET A 40 -1.50 7.26 2.73
N ALA A 41 -2.51 7.36 3.61
CA ALA A 41 -3.78 6.66 3.44
C ALA A 41 -4.56 7.17 2.21
N VAL A 42 -4.56 8.47 1.95
CA VAL A 42 -5.19 9.05 0.76
C VAL A 42 -4.48 8.59 -0.52
N VAL A 43 -3.14 8.59 -0.54
CA VAL A 43 -2.34 8.09 -1.68
C VAL A 43 -2.63 6.60 -1.94
N LEU A 44 -2.76 5.80 -0.88
CA LEU A 44 -3.14 4.38 -0.99
C LEU A 44 -4.51 4.23 -1.64
N GLY A 45 -5.55 4.83 -1.07
CA GLY A 45 -6.91 4.68 -1.57
C GLY A 45 -7.11 5.28 -2.96
N ALA A 46 -6.54 6.47 -3.23
CA ALA A 46 -6.61 7.10 -4.53
C ALA A 46 -5.86 6.27 -5.60
N GLY A 47 -4.64 5.77 -5.27
CA GLY A 47 -3.88 4.91 -6.18
C GLY A 47 -4.59 3.61 -6.51
N ASP A 48 -5.13 2.94 -5.51
CA ASP A 48 -5.86 1.68 -5.70
C ASP A 48 -7.17 1.88 -6.47
N SER A 49 -7.83 3.04 -6.37
CA SER A 49 -9.06 3.32 -7.10
C SER A 49 -8.89 3.22 -8.62
N PHE A 50 -7.72 3.59 -9.16
CA PHE A 50 -7.43 3.48 -10.59
C PHE A 50 -7.42 2.03 -11.11
N HIS A 51 -7.21 1.07 -10.22
CA HIS A 51 -7.29 -0.36 -10.58
C HIS A 51 -8.63 -0.98 -10.16
N LEU A 52 -9.11 -0.69 -8.96
CA LEU A 52 -10.30 -1.33 -8.39
C LEU A 52 -11.59 -0.87 -9.07
N VAL A 53 -11.72 0.41 -9.43
CA VAL A 53 -12.92 0.91 -10.13
C VAL A 53 -13.07 0.28 -11.51
N PRO A 54 -12.07 0.27 -12.42
CA PRO A 54 -12.16 -0.45 -13.68
C PRO A 54 -12.41 -1.95 -13.50
N ARG A 55 -11.83 -2.57 -12.45
CA ARG A 55 -12.06 -3.99 -12.15
C ARG A 55 -13.50 -4.26 -11.76
N ALA A 56 -14.09 -3.45 -10.90
CA ALA A 56 -15.49 -3.57 -10.51
C ALA A 56 -16.43 -3.39 -11.71
N LEU A 57 -16.17 -2.39 -12.56
CA LEU A 57 -16.93 -2.18 -13.81
C LEU A 57 -16.81 -3.38 -14.75
N ALA A 58 -15.59 -3.90 -14.94
CA ALA A 58 -15.36 -5.07 -15.80
C ALA A 58 -16.12 -6.30 -15.30
N LEU A 59 -16.08 -6.56 -13.99
CA LEU A 59 -16.78 -7.70 -13.38
C LEU A 59 -18.31 -7.59 -13.46
N CYS A 60 -18.84 -6.36 -13.47
CA CYS A 60 -20.29 -6.12 -13.53
C CYS A 60 -20.84 -5.94 -14.96
N THR A 61 -19.96 -5.87 -15.98
CA THR A 61 -20.38 -5.62 -17.37
C THR A 61 -19.86 -6.68 -18.35
N THR A 62 -18.82 -6.35 -19.11
CA THR A 62 -18.36 -7.13 -20.27
C THR A 62 -17.22 -8.11 -19.97
N GLY A 63 -16.77 -8.20 -18.73
CA GLY A 63 -15.65 -9.05 -18.30
C GLY A 63 -14.30 -8.36 -18.37
N LEU A 64 -13.31 -9.01 -17.73
CA LEU A 64 -11.97 -8.43 -17.52
C LEU A 64 -11.19 -8.23 -18.82
N GLU A 65 -11.41 -9.06 -19.82
CA GLU A 65 -10.70 -9.01 -21.11
C GLU A 65 -10.96 -7.71 -21.87
N SER A 66 -12.20 -7.20 -21.81
CA SER A 66 -12.60 -5.95 -22.47
C SER A 66 -12.00 -4.70 -21.79
N TYR A 67 -11.46 -4.85 -20.58
CA TYR A 67 -10.89 -3.77 -19.76
C TYR A 67 -9.37 -3.85 -19.63
N ALA A 68 -8.66 -4.53 -20.55
CA ALA A 68 -7.21 -4.69 -20.50
C ALA A 68 -6.48 -3.37 -20.29
N VAL A 69 -6.79 -2.33 -21.07
CA VAL A 69 -6.13 -1.02 -21.01
C VAL A 69 -6.40 -0.29 -19.69
N PRO A 70 -7.67 -0.08 -19.24
CA PRO A 70 -7.93 0.55 -17.94
C PRO A 70 -7.34 -0.22 -16.77
N LEU A 71 -7.39 -1.56 -16.77
CA LEU A 71 -6.81 -2.39 -15.72
C LEU A 71 -5.29 -2.31 -15.71
N GLY A 72 -4.66 -2.29 -16.87
CA GLY A 72 -3.22 -2.15 -17.01
C GLY A 72 -2.70 -0.80 -16.53
N LEU A 73 -3.36 0.30 -16.92
CA LEU A 73 -3.07 1.65 -16.41
C LEU A 73 -3.26 1.72 -14.90
N GLY A 74 -4.35 1.14 -14.38
CA GLY A 74 -4.61 1.06 -12.96
C GLY A 74 -3.49 0.31 -12.21
N LYS A 75 -3.04 -0.84 -12.70
CA LYS A 75 -1.91 -1.60 -12.13
C LYS A 75 -0.60 -0.78 -12.13
N TRP A 76 -0.33 -0.05 -13.20
CA TRP A 76 0.82 0.82 -13.30
C TRP A 76 0.78 1.95 -12.27
N ILE A 77 -0.34 2.71 -12.21
CA ILE A 77 -0.54 3.80 -11.26
C ILE A 77 -0.43 3.27 -9.83
N THR A 78 -1.10 2.17 -9.50
CA THR A 78 -1.01 1.52 -8.18
C THR A 78 0.43 1.13 -7.85
N SER A 79 1.21 0.63 -8.81
CA SER A 79 2.62 0.28 -8.57
C SER A 79 3.46 1.49 -8.17
N VAL A 80 3.23 2.65 -8.79
CA VAL A 80 3.93 3.91 -8.47
C VAL A 80 3.43 4.46 -7.12
N THR A 81 2.11 4.56 -6.92
CA THR A 81 1.53 5.11 -5.69
C THR A 81 1.85 4.26 -4.46
N MET A 82 1.97 2.93 -4.61
CA MET A 82 2.45 2.05 -3.55
C MET A 82 3.91 2.32 -3.19
N THR A 83 4.75 2.71 -4.14
CA THR A 83 6.12 3.15 -3.83
C THR A 83 6.10 4.43 -3.00
N VAL A 84 5.28 5.40 -3.39
CA VAL A 84 5.09 6.65 -2.63
C VAL A 84 4.53 6.36 -1.22
N PHE A 85 3.58 5.43 -1.10
CA PHE A 85 3.04 4.98 0.19
C PHE A 85 4.17 4.51 1.13
N TYR A 86 5.11 3.67 0.66
CA TYR A 86 6.22 3.19 1.50
C TYR A 86 7.24 4.26 1.84
N VAL A 87 7.48 5.22 0.94
CA VAL A 87 8.29 6.41 1.25
C VAL A 87 7.62 7.25 2.34
N LEU A 88 6.31 7.49 2.25
CA LEU A 88 5.56 8.21 3.28
C LEU A 88 5.57 7.46 4.60
N LEU A 89 5.44 6.13 4.58
CA LEU A 89 5.50 5.28 5.78
C LEU A 89 6.88 5.35 6.45
N TYR A 90 7.97 5.43 5.66
CA TYR A 90 9.30 5.71 6.17
C TYR A 90 9.37 7.07 6.91
N TYR A 91 8.77 8.12 6.34
CA TYR A 91 8.74 9.42 7.01
C TYR A 91 7.84 9.46 8.24
N VAL A 92 6.74 8.69 8.24
CA VAL A 92 5.92 8.47 9.43
C VAL A 92 6.76 7.83 10.54
N TRP A 93 7.54 6.79 10.23
CA TRP A 93 8.47 6.16 11.17
C TRP A 93 9.47 7.17 11.73
N ARG A 94 10.11 7.97 10.86
CA ARG A 94 11.06 9.00 11.31
C ARG A 94 10.43 10.00 12.28
N LYS A 95 9.22 10.46 11.98
CA LYS A 95 8.49 11.42 12.82
C LYS A 95 8.01 10.78 14.12
N ARG A 96 7.54 9.54 14.08
CA ARG A 96 7.07 8.81 15.27
C ARG A 96 8.15 8.63 16.30
N TYR A 97 9.34 8.25 15.87
CA TYR A 97 10.46 7.94 16.76
C TYR A 97 11.52 9.06 16.81
N GLN A 98 11.20 10.24 16.27
CA GLN A 98 12.08 11.43 16.27
C GLN A 98 13.49 11.13 15.74
N ILE A 99 13.57 10.31 14.69
CA ILE A 99 14.84 9.90 14.11
C ILE A 99 15.44 11.04 13.28
N GLU A 100 16.58 11.54 13.72
CA GLU A 100 17.39 12.52 13.01
C GLU A 100 18.62 11.87 12.38
N GLY A 101 19.20 12.52 11.37
CA GLY A 101 20.34 11.98 10.65
C GLY A 101 19.96 10.80 9.75
N GLN A 102 20.70 9.67 9.85
CA GLN A 102 20.47 8.44 9.08
C GLN A 102 20.42 8.67 7.55
N LYS A 103 21.38 9.45 7.00
CA LYS A 103 21.44 9.80 5.58
C LYS A 103 21.52 8.56 4.70
N ASP A 104 22.33 7.57 5.07
CA ASP A 104 22.53 6.34 4.30
C ASP A 104 21.22 5.55 4.18
N LEU A 105 20.44 5.46 5.25
CA LEU A 105 19.15 4.82 5.25
C LEU A 105 18.16 5.56 4.33
N THR A 106 18.15 6.89 4.38
CA THR A 106 17.32 7.72 3.51
C THR A 106 17.71 7.53 2.03
N ILE A 107 19.00 7.49 1.73
CA ILE A 107 19.52 7.21 0.38
C ILE A 107 19.07 5.82 -0.08
N ALA A 108 19.15 4.80 0.77
CA ALA A 108 18.70 3.45 0.44
C ALA A 108 17.20 3.41 0.10
N VAL A 109 16.35 4.08 0.89
CA VAL A 109 14.91 4.17 0.63
C VAL A 109 14.64 4.83 -0.72
N TYR A 110 15.29 5.96 -1.00
CA TYR A 110 15.11 6.65 -2.28
C TYR A 110 15.67 5.86 -3.47
N ALA A 111 16.83 5.22 -3.32
CA ALA A 111 17.44 4.40 -4.36
C ALA A 111 16.54 3.22 -4.74
N LEU A 112 16.04 2.46 -3.75
CA LEU A 112 15.09 1.36 -3.97
C LEU A 112 13.79 1.85 -4.62
N SER A 113 13.27 2.99 -4.17
CA SER A 113 12.06 3.60 -4.72
C SER A 113 12.26 4.05 -6.16
N ALA A 114 13.38 4.73 -6.46
CA ALA A 114 13.72 5.19 -7.81
C ALA A 114 13.91 4.00 -8.77
N VAL A 115 14.67 2.98 -8.38
CA VAL A 115 14.87 1.75 -9.18
C VAL A 115 13.51 1.11 -9.47
N ARG A 116 12.63 0.99 -8.47
CA ARG A 116 11.30 0.43 -8.69
C ARG A 116 10.47 1.26 -9.68
N VAL A 117 10.42 2.58 -9.51
CA VAL A 117 9.66 3.46 -10.41
C VAL A 117 10.20 3.35 -11.84
N VAL A 118 11.52 3.39 -12.02
CA VAL A 118 12.16 3.20 -13.34
C VAL A 118 11.75 1.85 -13.95
N LEU A 119 11.82 0.75 -13.18
CA LEU A 119 11.40 -0.57 -13.66
C LEU A 119 9.91 -0.60 -14.03
N CYS A 120 9.05 0.10 -13.29
CA CYS A 120 7.61 0.21 -13.62
C CYS A 120 7.36 1.02 -14.89
N MET A 121 8.24 1.95 -15.26
CA MET A 121 8.14 2.77 -16.48
C MET A 121 8.60 2.03 -17.75
N MET A 122 9.27 0.90 -17.61
CA MET A 122 9.79 0.15 -18.75
C MET A 122 8.67 -0.43 -19.62
N PRO A 123 8.69 -0.24 -20.95
CA PRO A 123 7.64 -0.71 -21.86
C PRO A 123 7.50 -2.23 -21.86
N GLN A 124 8.55 -2.96 -21.50
CA GLN A 124 8.58 -4.42 -21.38
C GLN A 124 7.60 -4.96 -20.33
N ASN A 125 7.06 -4.11 -19.44
CA ASN A 125 5.97 -4.52 -18.53
C ASN A 125 4.67 -4.85 -19.26
N GLN A 126 4.48 -4.34 -20.48
CA GLN A 126 3.29 -4.60 -21.29
C GLN A 126 1.98 -4.32 -20.55
N TRP A 127 1.93 -3.19 -19.81
CA TRP A 127 0.80 -2.85 -18.96
C TRP A 127 -0.56 -2.82 -19.66
N LEU A 128 -0.59 -2.49 -20.95
CA LEU A 128 -1.80 -2.32 -21.74
C LEU A 128 -2.30 -3.62 -22.38
N THR A 129 -1.72 -4.75 -22.03
CA THR A 129 -2.10 -6.08 -22.52
C THR A 129 -2.73 -6.93 -21.43
N ASN A 130 -3.45 -7.99 -21.84
CA ASN A 130 -4.04 -8.95 -20.91
C ASN A 130 -2.98 -9.82 -20.20
N HIS A 131 -1.82 -9.97 -20.80
CA HIS A 131 -0.72 -10.81 -20.29
C HIS A 131 0.53 -9.97 -20.01
N THR A 132 0.81 -9.73 -18.74
CA THR A 132 2.04 -9.07 -18.31
C THR A 132 3.13 -10.11 -18.10
N PRO A 133 4.36 -9.92 -18.65
CA PRO A 133 5.44 -10.90 -18.49
C PRO A 133 5.81 -11.11 -17.02
N LEU A 134 5.81 -12.36 -16.56
CA LEU A 134 6.12 -12.73 -15.17
C LEU A 134 7.51 -12.23 -14.74
N THR A 135 8.50 -12.34 -15.64
CA THR A 135 9.87 -11.86 -15.38
C THR A 135 9.88 -10.38 -14.98
N TRP A 136 9.19 -9.53 -15.72
CA TRP A 136 9.09 -8.10 -15.39
C TRP A 136 8.23 -7.86 -14.14
N GLY A 137 7.24 -8.72 -13.91
CA GLY A 137 6.51 -8.78 -12.65
C GLY A 137 7.43 -9.00 -11.46
N ILE A 138 8.36 -9.95 -11.55
CA ILE A 138 9.34 -10.25 -10.50
C ILE A 138 10.34 -9.10 -10.37
N LEU A 139 10.98 -8.68 -11.48
CA LEU A 139 12.04 -7.66 -11.47
C LEU A 139 11.59 -6.36 -10.77
N ARG A 140 10.42 -5.83 -11.11
CA ARG A 140 9.92 -4.60 -10.47
C ARG A 140 9.51 -4.79 -9.01
N ASN A 141 9.25 -6.02 -8.58
CA ASN A 141 8.86 -6.30 -7.20
C ASN A 141 10.05 -6.63 -6.28
N ILE A 142 11.25 -6.93 -6.80
CA ILE A 142 12.46 -7.12 -5.98
C ILE A 142 12.77 -5.85 -5.17
N PRO A 143 12.99 -4.66 -5.77
CA PRO A 143 13.26 -3.45 -4.98
C PRO A 143 12.10 -3.08 -4.04
N PHE A 144 10.88 -3.43 -4.39
CA PHE A 144 9.72 -3.23 -3.52
C PHE A 144 9.74 -4.15 -2.30
N ALA A 145 10.05 -5.41 -2.46
CA ALA A 145 10.18 -6.35 -1.36
C ALA A 145 11.32 -5.95 -0.42
N LEU A 146 12.46 -5.49 -0.97
CA LEU A 146 13.58 -4.97 -0.18
C LEU A 146 13.17 -3.71 0.60
N LEU A 147 12.47 -2.78 -0.01
CA LEU A 147 11.93 -1.60 0.65
C LEU A 147 10.95 -2.00 1.76
N GLY A 148 10.03 -2.92 1.49
CA GLY A 148 9.10 -3.46 2.49
C GLY A 148 9.82 -4.12 3.66
N LEU A 149 10.81 -4.96 3.40
CA LEU A 149 11.62 -5.62 4.43
C LEU A 149 12.35 -4.59 5.32
N LEU A 150 12.93 -3.57 4.69
CA LEU A 150 13.56 -2.47 5.42
C LEU A 150 12.58 -1.80 6.38
N ILE A 151 11.39 -1.43 5.90
CA ILE A 151 10.34 -0.80 6.73
C ILE A 151 9.86 -1.73 7.85
N ILE A 152 9.70 -3.03 7.59
CA ILE A 152 9.36 -4.03 8.61
C ILE A 152 10.39 -4.01 9.75
N VAL A 153 11.68 -4.08 9.40
CA VAL A 153 12.76 -4.09 10.39
C VAL A 153 12.78 -2.80 11.21
N LEU A 154 12.59 -1.66 10.57
CA LEU A 154 12.55 -0.35 11.24
C LEU A 154 11.42 -0.26 12.25
N PHE A 155 10.18 -0.58 11.86
CA PHE A 155 9.03 -0.56 12.77
C PHE A 155 9.15 -1.59 13.89
N TYR A 156 9.60 -2.82 13.56
CA TYR A 156 9.76 -3.87 14.57
C TYR A 156 10.76 -3.46 15.67
N ARG A 157 11.96 -2.99 15.27
CA ARG A 157 13.00 -2.59 16.21
C ARG A 157 12.57 -1.40 17.04
N SER A 158 12.08 -0.34 16.39
CA SER A 158 11.72 0.90 17.09
C SER A 158 10.52 0.71 18.01
N ALA A 159 9.51 -0.06 17.60
CA ALA A 159 8.34 -0.35 18.44
C ALA A 159 8.74 -1.14 19.71
N LYS A 160 9.71 -2.07 19.58
CA LYS A 160 10.23 -2.87 20.70
C LYS A 160 11.09 -2.00 21.63
N GLU A 161 12.00 -1.20 21.07
CA GLU A 161 12.92 -0.35 21.82
C GLU A 161 12.17 0.72 22.64
N HIS A 162 11.22 1.41 22.02
CA HIS A 162 10.42 2.46 22.65
C HIS A 162 9.17 1.93 23.39
N LYS A 163 8.94 0.60 23.43
CA LYS A 163 7.76 -0.04 24.02
C LYS A 163 6.43 0.58 23.50
N ASP A 164 6.41 0.94 22.22
CA ASP A 164 5.30 1.65 21.59
C ASP A 164 4.09 0.75 21.39
N GLN A 165 3.13 0.84 22.29
CA GLN A 165 1.90 0.04 22.25
C GLN A 165 1.01 0.38 21.05
N ALA A 166 1.03 1.64 20.59
CA ALA A 166 0.17 2.09 19.50
C ALA A 166 0.63 1.51 18.15
N PHE A 167 1.94 1.46 17.89
CA PHE A 167 2.53 1.00 16.63
C PHE A 167 3.14 -0.41 16.70
N ARG A 168 2.96 -1.14 17.80
CA ARG A 168 3.58 -2.47 18.00
C ARG A 168 3.27 -3.49 16.91
N TRP A 169 2.15 -3.36 16.23
CA TRP A 169 1.71 -4.28 15.17
C TRP A 169 1.92 -3.75 13.75
N MET A 170 2.50 -2.55 13.59
CA MET A 170 2.72 -1.95 12.27
C MET A 170 3.56 -2.86 11.36
N TRP A 171 4.64 -3.43 11.87
CA TRP A 171 5.49 -4.36 11.14
C TRP A 171 4.73 -5.59 10.64
N LEU A 172 3.80 -6.10 11.46
CA LEU A 172 3.01 -7.29 11.11
C LEU A 172 2.03 -7.02 9.96
N THR A 173 1.41 -5.85 9.92
CA THR A 173 0.51 -5.49 8.82
C THR A 173 1.26 -5.47 7.48
N ILE A 174 2.52 -5.03 7.49
CA ILE A 174 3.37 -5.01 6.31
C ILE A 174 3.78 -6.44 5.90
N VAL A 175 4.17 -7.28 6.88
CA VAL A 175 4.48 -8.70 6.63
C VAL A 175 3.28 -9.40 6.00
N LEU A 176 2.07 -9.23 6.55
CA LEU A 176 0.85 -9.82 6.02
C LEU A 176 0.55 -9.31 4.61
N SER A 177 0.71 -7.99 4.38
CA SER A 177 0.51 -7.41 3.05
C SER A 177 1.42 -8.07 2.00
N PHE A 178 2.72 -8.20 2.27
CA PHE A 178 3.65 -8.89 1.36
C PHE A 178 3.40 -10.39 1.28
N GLY A 179 3.10 -11.04 2.40
CA GLY A 179 2.81 -12.46 2.46
C GLY A 179 1.63 -12.87 1.56
N PHE A 180 0.59 -12.03 1.49
CA PHE A 180 -0.54 -12.26 0.58
C PHE A 180 -0.26 -11.77 -0.84
N TYR A 181 0.58 -10.76 -1.02
CA TYR A 181 0.88 -10.19 -2.34
C TYR A 181 1.82 -11.05 -3.18
N LEU A 182 2.89 -11.57 -2.58
CA LEU A 182 3.91 -12.34 -3.31
C LEU A 182 3.33 -13.57 -4.04
N PRO A 183 2.47 -14.40 -3.41
CA PRO A 183 1.82 -15.50 -4.13
C PRO A 183 0.99 -15.03 -5.32
N VAL A 184 0.32 -13.87 -5.21
CA VAL A 184 -0.46 -13.31 -6.33
C VAL A 184 0.44 -12.95 -7.50
N VAL A 185 1.59 -12.31 -7.24
CA VAL A 185 2.55 -11.95 -8.30
C VAL A 185 3.11 -13.19 -9.00
N LEU A 186 3.33 -14.28 -8.27
CA LEU A 186 4.01 -15.46 -8.79
C LEU A 186 3.07 -16.45 -9.49
N TRP A 187 1.84 -16.58 -9.01
CA TRP A 187 0.99 -17.72 -9.38
C TRP A 187 -0.45 -17.36 -9.77
N ALA A 188 -0.86 -16.07 -9.75
CA ALA A 188 -2.24 -15.73 -10.11
C ALA A 188 -2.59 -16.04 -11.58
N ASP A 189 -1.60 -16.01 -12.49
CA ASP A 189 -1.79 -16.38 -13.89
C ASP A 189 -1.94 -17.90 -14.08
N VAL A 190 -1.39 -18.71 -13.16
CA VAL A 190 -1.50 -20.18 -13.18
C VAL A 190 -2.79 -20.63 -12.51
N ASN A 191 -3.15 -20.00 -11.39
CA ASN A 191 -4.36 -20.30 -10.64
C ASN A 191 -5.09 -19.00 -10.23
N PRO A 192 -6.20 -18.67 -10.93
CA PRO A 192 -6.97 -17.44 -10.65
C PRO A 192 -7.54 -17.33 -9.24
N LEU A 193 -7.66 -18.45 -8.49
CA LEU A 193 -8.08 -18.41 -7.09
C LEU A 193 -7.06 -17.72 -6.17
N ILE A 194 -5.78 -17.78 -6.53
CA ILE A 194 -4.71 -17.09 -5.79
C ILE A 194 -4.93 -15.56 -5.80
N GLY A 195 -5.57 -15.04 -6.86
CA GLY A 195 -5.96 -13.63 -6.92
C GLY A 195 -6.86 -13.18 -5.77
N MET A 196 -7.60 -14.11 -5.13
CA MET A 196 -8.42 -13.79 -3.93
C MET A 196 -7.58 -13.38 -2.71
N LEU A 197 -6.28 -13.70 -2.68
CA LEU A 197 -5.37 -13.25 -1.62
C LEU A 197 -5.20 -11.72 -1.62
N MET A 198 -5.64 -11.03 -2.66
CA MET A 198 -5.72 -9.56 -2.64
C MET A 198 -6.71 -9.04 -1.59
N ILE A 199 -7.76 -9.78 -1.23
CA ILE A 199 -8.71 -9.41 -0.18
C ILE A 199 -8.01 -9.31 1.20
N PRO A 200 -7.38 -10.37 1.74
CA PRO A 200 -6.67 -10.27 3.02
C PRO A 200 -5.47 -9.31 2.97
N LYS A 201 -4.80 -9.15 1.81
CA LYS A 201 -3.79 -8.10 1.63
C LYS A 201 -4.40 -6.71 1.88
N THR A 202 -5.55 -6.44 1.29
CA THR A 202 -6.26 -5.16 1.44
C THR A 202 -6.73 -4.94 2.89
N CYS A 203 -7.18 -6.00 3.57
CA CYS A 203 -7.48 -5.94 5.01
C CYS A 203 -6.25 -5.53 5.84
N ALA A 204 -5.05 -6.01 5.49
CA ALA A 204 -3.82 -5.60 6.16
C ALA A 204 -3.54 -4.09 5.98
N TYR A 205 -3.85 -3.52 4.81
CA TYR A 205 -3.74 -2.07 4.60
C TYR A 205 -4.77 -1.27 5.42
N VAL A 206 -6.03 -1.73 5.48
CA VAL A 206 -7.03 -1.11 6.37
C VAL A 206 -6.53 -1.12 7.81
N TRP A 207 -5.97 -2.24 8.26
CA TRP A 207 -5.40 -2.34 9.61
C TRP A 207 -4.24 -1.36 9.82
N THR A 208 -3.34 -1.23 8.83
CA THR A 208 -2.28 -0.20 8.86
C THR A 208 -2.86 1.19 9.10
N VAL A 209 -3.88 1.57 8.33
CA VAL A 209 -4.52 2.90 8.44
C VAL A 209 -5.22 3.07 9.80
N LEU A 210 -5.88 2.03 10.30
CA LEU A 210 -6.54 2.04 11.61
C LEU A 210 -5.55 2.21 12.77
N ILE A 211 -4.35 1.61 12.71
CA ILE A 211 -3.30 1.82 13.71
C ILE A 211 -2.97 3.32 13.82
N GLY A 212 -2.72 3.99 12.71
CA GLY A 212 -2.42 5.42 12.71
C GLY A 212 -3.58 6.29 13.19
N TYR A 213 -4.81 5.97 12.74
CA TYR A 213 -6.01 6.70 13.14
C TYR A 213 -6.30 6.58 14.65
N ASN A 214 -6.18 5.37 15.19
CA ASN A 214 -6.39 5.13 16.62
C ASN A 214 -5.30 5.80 17.48
N ALA A 215 -4.04 5.80 17.02
CA ALA A 215 -2.96 6.51 17.68
C ALA A 215 -3.24 8.02 17.73
N MET A 216 -3.68 8.62 16.61
CA MET A 216 -4.07 10.03 16.56
C MET A 216 -5.22 10.35 17.54
N LYS A 217 -6.27 9.51 17.58
CA LYS A 217 -7.39 9.71 18.51
C LYS A 217 -6.94 9.66 19.96
N ALA A 218 -6.08 8.70 20.31
CA ALA A 218 -5.55 8.56 21.66
C ALA A 218 -4.70 9.76 22.10
N GLU A 219 -3.90 10.33 21.18
CA GLU A 219 -3.12 11.55 21.48
C GLU A 219 -4.01 12.79 21.60
N ASN A 220 -4.98 12.96 20.70
CA ASN A 220 -5.90 14.09 20.75
C ASN A 220 -6.80 14.06 22.00
N GLY A 221 -7.21 12.86 22.47
CA GLY A 221 -8.01 12.71 23.69
C GLY A 221 -7.26 12.92 25.00
N LYS A 222 -5.90 12.93 24.96
CA LYS A 222 -5.08 13.30 26.13
C LYS A 222 -4.86 14.79 26.25
N ASN A 223 -5.10 15.55 25.17
CA ASN A 223 -4.88 17.00 25.09
C ASN A 223 -6.19 17.81 25.22
N THR A 224 -7.30 17.14 25.52
CA THR A 224 -8.61 17.72 25.88
C THR A 224 -8.91 17.41 27.32
#